data_04647265b02c2d042347bec326f12f7d
#
_entry.id   04647265b02c2d042347bec326f12f7d
#
_cell.length_a   1.000
_cell.length_b   1.000
_cell.length_c   1.000
_cell.angle_alpha   90.00
_cell.angle_beta   90.00
_cell.angle_gamma   90.00
#
_symmetry.space_group_name_H-M   'P 1'
#
loop_
_entity.id
_entity.type
_entity.pdbx_description
1 polymer ?
#
loop_
_entity_poly.entity_id
_entity_poly.type
_entity_poly.pdbx_seq_one_letter_code
_entity_poly.pdbx_strand_id
1 'polypeptide(L)'
;MSLPTPQMKNTIIVGHSPGGLGNILVQLAHITAFCMEYEKTLYAPPFTRVSNLFENDGGVRARIYPPKLDKKHQNIPLGKYLKGFSRKLLREIGTSDKTVATSFGSILGRINIKGMEDTIDLETLEFKEFAESHRFTVLSGWRFRAPNLVIKHADAIRKVFAIQQKYDVEATQLIKPAKDLNRTLVGIHIRRGDYQGNEFFWSVENYISLMQSIKDLVENPVFVVCSNEDIYDQIPKSLDCLFPKGSAIIDLLCMSKCTLIAAPPSTFSGWPSFIQKVPRYKIISLENPPTLDQFTIDSELDGHCVGPVLVKIKDIM
;
A
#
# COMPACT_ATOMS: atom_id res chain seq x y z
N MET A 1 -7.58 25.20 39.60
CA MET A 1 -6.69 24.43 38.72
C MET A 1 -7.40 24.28 37.39
N SER A 2 -7.02 25.05 36.38
CA SER A 2 -7.54 24.90 35.00
C SER A 2 -7.02 23.59 34.42
N LEU A 3 -7.90 22.72 33.99
CA LEU A 3 -7.54 21.52 33.23
C LEU A 3 -6.72 21.95 32.00
N PRO A 4 -5.59 21.32 31.73
CA PRO A 4 -4.80 21.65 30.52
C PRO A 4 -5.69 21.44 29.31
N THR A 5 -5.83 22.47 28.50
CA THR A 5 -6.50 22.42 27.20
C THR A 5 -5.83 21.28 26.41
N PRO A 6 -6.58 20.31 25.86
CA PRO A 6 -5.97 19.24 25.09
C PRO A 6 -5.21 19.89 23.93
N GLN A 7 -3.88 19.79 23.97
CA GLN A 7 -3.03 20.22 22.87
C GLN A 7 -3.51 19.48 21.62
N MET A 8 -4.05 20.22 20.64
CA MET A 8 -4.48 19.62 19.39
C MET A 8 -3.20 19.11 18.69
N LYS A 9 -3.05 17.78 18.71
CA LYS A 9 -1.95 17.11 18.01
C LYS A 9 -1.95 17.53 16.54
N ASN A 10 -0.78 17.85 16.00
CA ASN A 10 -0.65 18.22 14.60
C ASN A 10 -1.21 17.10 13.70
N THR A 11 -1.87 17.48 12.63
CA THR A 11 -2.65 16.56 11.80
C THR A 11 -2.05 16.45 10.40
N ILE A 12 -1.81 15.23 9.97
CA ILE A 12 -1.44 14.91 8.59
C ILE A 12 -2.72 14.65 7.79
N ILE A 13 -2.81 15.24 6.61
CA ILE A 13 -3.96 15.10 5.70
C ILE A 13 -3.44 14.63 4.35
N VAL A 14 -3.93 13.51 3.86
CA VAL A 14 -3.67 13.08 2.48
C VAL A 14 -4.68 13.76 1.57
N GLY A 15 -4.23 14.76 0.81
CA GLY A 15 -5.08 15.53 -0.10
C GLY A 15 -5.39 14.75 -1.38
N HIS A 16 -4.36 14.16 -1.99
CA HIS A 16 -4.49 13.34 -3.19
C HIS A 16 -3.56 12.13 -3.12
N SER A 17 -4.07 10.96 -3.52
CA SER A 17 -3.32 9.72 -3.66
C SER A 17 -3.69 9.09 -5.00
N PRO A 18 -2.80 9.14 -6.00
CA PRO A 18 -3.05 8.52 -7.30
C PRO A 18 -2.91 7.00 -7.25
N GLY A 19 -3.47 6.34 -8.26
CA GLY A 19 -3.35 4.90 -8.45
C GLY A 19 -4.44 4.05 -7.80
N GLY A 20 -4.25 2.74 -7.90
CA GLY A 20 -5.17 1.71 -7.42
C GLY A 20 -4.99 1.35 -5.95
N LEU A 21 -5.61 0.22 -5.55
CA LEU A 21 -5.63 -0.27 -4.17
C LEU A 21 -4.22 -0.39 -3.56
N GLY A 22 -3.28 -1.02 -4.26
CA GLY A 22 -1.92 -1.21 -3.76
C GLY A 22 -1.20 0.11 -3.45
N ASN A 23 -1.30 1.10 -4.35
CA ASN A 23 -0.68 2.42 -4.15
C ASN A 23 -1.26 3.14 -2.93
N ILE A 24 -2.59 3.10 -2.75
CA ILE A 24 -3.26 3.70 -1.60
C ILE A 24 -2.77 3.06 -0.30
N LEU A 25 -2.72 1.73 -0.26
CA LEU A 25 -2.35 0.99 0.96
C LEU A 25 -0.88 1.21 1.35
N VAL A 26 0.02 1.09 0.38
CA VAL A 26 1.45 1.31 0.63
C VAL A 26 1.71 2.73 1.11
N GLN A 27 1.19 3.74 0.43
CA GLN A 27 1.34 5.12 0.86
C GLN A 27 0.79 5.35 2.27
N LEU A 28 -0.42 4.86 2.54
CA LEU A 28 -1.05 5.05 3.84
C LEU A 28 -0.33 4.29 4.96
N ALA A 29 0.28 3.14 4.67
CA ALA A 29 1.09 2.44 5.66
C ALA A 29 2.28 3.28 6.14
N HIS A 30 3.03 3.90 5.22
CA HIS A 30 4.16 4.77 5.55
C HIS A 30 3.72 6.01 6.34
N ILE A 31 2.66 6.69 5.88
CA ILE A 31 2.16 7.87 6.58
C ILE A 31 1.56 7.50 7.95
N THR A 32 0.92 6.33 8.05
CA THR A 32 0.39 5.81 9.34
C THR A 32 1.54 5.52 10.30
N ALA A 33 2.62 4.89 9.83
CA ALA A 33 3.82 4.64 10.62
C ALA A 33 4.41 5.94 11.20
N PHE A 34 4.54 6.98 10.36
CA PHE A 34 4.96 8.31 10.82
C PHE A 34 4.01 8.88 11.87
N CYS A 35 2.70 8.78 11.65
CA CYS A 35 1.71 9.29 12.60
C CYS A 35 1.72 8.51 13.93
N MET A 36 2.01 7.21 13.91
CA MET A 36 2.19 6.40 15.11
C MET A 36 3.42 6.84 15.90
N GLU A 37 4.55 6.99 15.22
CA GLU A 37 5.83 7.36 15.84
C GLU A 37 5.77 8.73 16.52
N TYR A 38 5.16 9.72 15.86
CA TYR A 38 5.14 11.10 16.36
C TYR A 38 3.77 11.53 16.91
N GLU A 39 2.92 10.57 17.25
CA GLU A 39 1.59 10.80 17.84
C GLU A 39 0.72 11.81 17.08
N LYS A 40 0.78 11.79 15.74
CA LYS A 40 -0.04 12.66 14.88
C LYS A 40 -1.40 12.01 14.58
N THR A 41 -2.36 12.80 14.15
CA THR A 41 -3.63 12.30 13.60
C THR A 41 -3.52 12.21 12.08
N LEU A 42 -4.02 11.13 11.46
CA LEU A 42 -4.05 10.95 10.01
C LEU A 42 -5.49 10.98 9.48
N TYR A 43 -5.75 11.91 8.56
CA TYR A 43 -6.94 11.95 7.72
C TYR A 43 -6.57 11.70 6.27
N ALA A 44 -7.21 10.72 5.65
CA ALA A 44 -6.96 10.33 4.26
C ALA A 44 -8.28 10.21 3.47
N PRO A 45 -8.87 11.32 3.00
CA PRO A 45 -10.08 11.28 2.18
C PRO A 45 -9.99 10.33 0.98
N PRO A 46 -8.83 10.14 0.30
CA PRO A 46 -8.70 9.15 -0.77
C PRO A 46 -9.00 7.71 -0.34
N PHE A 47 -8.77 7.35 0.94
CA PHE A 47 -9.08 6.03 1.47
C PHE A 47 -10.57 5.67 1.38
N THR A 48 -11.47 6.65 1.36
CA THR A 48 -12.92 6.40 1.23
C THR A 48 -13.29 5.63 -0.05
N ARG A 49 -12.41 5.61 -1.06
CA ARG A 49 -12.62 4.82 -2.29
C ARG A 49 -12.58 3.31 -2.03
N VAL A 50 -11.88 2.90 -0.98
CA VAL A 50 -11.59 1.50 -0.66
C VAL A 50 -11.93 1.14 0.80
N SER A 51 -12.40 2.08 1.59
CA SER A 51 -12.61 1.92 3.04
C SER A 51 -13.61 0.81 3.40
N ASN A 52 -14.57 0.55 2.51
CA ASN A 52 -15.54 -0.53 2.65
C ASN A 52 -14.93 -1.94 2.58
N LEU A 53 -13.67 -2.06 2.23
CA LEU A 53 -12.93 -3.33 2.20
C LEU A 53 -12.33 -3.68 3.57
N PHE A 54 -12.22 -2.69 4.48
CA PHE A 54 -11.47 -2.80 5.73
C PHE A 54 -12.38 -2.70 6.96
N GLU A 55 -11.95 -3.31 8.06
CA GLU A 55 -12.61 -3.17 9.37
C GLU A 55 -12.57 -1.70 9.86
N ASN A 56 -11.45 -1.01 9.64
CA ASN A 56 -11.36 0.43 9.78
C ASN A 56 -11.90 1.09 8.52
N ASP A 57 -13.20 1.39 8.51
CA ASP A 57 -13.91 2.04 7.39
C ASP A 57 -13.54 3.51 7.17
N GLY A 58 -12.51 4.01 7.86
CA GLY A 58 -12.15 5.43 7.83
C GLY A 58 -13.22 6.31 8.47
N GLY A 59 -13.94 5.82 9.48
CA GLY A 59 -15.01 6.53 10.18
C GLY A 59 -14.65 7.96 10.54
N VAL A 60 -15.65 8.83 10.73
CA VAL A 60 -15.48 10.27 10.89
C VAL A 60 -14.56 10.87 9.84
N ARG A 61 -15.00 10.83 8.55
CA ARG A 61 -14.37 11.50 7.40
C ARG A 61 -12.96 11.01 7.07
N ALA A 62 -12.83 9.70 6.91
CA ALA A 62 -11.61 9.06 6.47
C ALA A 62 -10.43 9.20 7.44
N ARG A 63 -10.69 9.24 8.75
CA ARG A 63 -9.62 9.11 9.73
C ARG A 63 -9.05 7.70 9.72
N ILE A 64 -7.76 7.60 9.44
CA ILE A 64 -7.03 6.34 9.44
C ILE A 64 -6.42 6.06 10.80
N TYR A 65 -5.85 7.10 11.43
CA TYR A 65 -5.16 6.96 12.71
C TYR A 65 -5.39 8.19 13.60
N PRO A 66 -5.59 8.00 14.90
CA PRO A 66 -5.90 6.71 15.51
C PRO A 66 -7.21 6.14 14.94
N PRO A 67 -7.32 4.81 14.82
CA PRO A 67 -8.55 4.17 14.34
C PRO A 67 -9.72 4.49 15.28
N LYS A 68 -10.92 4.00 14.96
CA LYS A 68 -12.14 4.31 15.75
C LYS A 68 -11.85 4.38 17.23
N LEU A 69 -12.03 5.56 17.81
CA LEU A 69 -11.96 5.75 19.26
C LEU A 69 -13.29 5.29 19.87
N ASP A 70 -13.24 4.73 21.07
CA ASP A 70 -14.42 4.52 21.89
C ASP A 70 -15.30 5.77 21.90
N LYS A 71 -16.62 5.58 22.04
CA LYS A 71 -17.63 6.67 21.97
C LYS A 71 -17.30 7.91 22.81
N LYS A 72 -16.49 7.77 23.87
CA LYS A 72 -16.02 8.86 24.73
C LYS A 72 -15.13 9.92 24.03
N HIS A 73 -14.50 9.61 22.92
CA HIS A 73 -13.55 10.49 22.22
C HIS A 73 -14.06 11.00 20.87
N GLN A 74 -15.36 10.86 20.58
CA GLN A 74 -15.97 11.29 19.32
C GLN A 74 -16.11 12.82 19.15
N ASN A 75 -15.90 13.59 20.22
CA ASN A 75 -15.99 15.05 20.20
C ASN A 75 -14.67 15.72 19.77
N ILE A 76 -14.10 15.34 18.63
CA ILE A 76 -12.96 16.06 18.07
C ILE A 76 -13.51 17.26 17.26
N PRO A 77 -13.15 18.50 17.64
CA PRO A 77 -13.60 19.73 16.95
C PRO A 77 -13.30 19.76 15.45
N LEU A 78 -12.29 19.00 15.00
CA LEU A 78 -11.86 18.90 13.60
C LEU A 78 -13.00 18.48 12.65
N GLY A 79 -13.97 17.68 13.12
CA GLY A 79 -15.17 17.36 12.36
C GLY A 79 -15.97 18.59 11.92
N LYS A 80 -15.95 19.68 12.68
CA LYS A 80 -16.58 20.96 12.32
C LYS A 80 -15.76 21.71 11.26
N TYR A 81 -14.44 21.71 11.35
CA TYR A 81 -13.54 22.40 10.40
C TYR A 81 -13.46 21.69 9.05
N LEU A 82 -13.44 20.37 9.03
CA LEU A 82 -13.45 19.60 7.77
C LEU A 82 -14.83 19.57 7.09
N LYS A 83 -15.92 20.04 7.77
CA LYS A 83 -17.24 20.17 7.13
C LYS A 83 -17.22 21.08 5.91
N GLY A 84 -16.36 22.08 5.89
CA GLY A 84 -16.19 23.02 4.77
C GLY A 84 -15.19 22.58 3.69
N PHE A 85 -14.27 21.67 4.02
CA PHE A 85 -13.29 21.19 3.04
C PHE A 85 -13.89 20.07 2.19
N SER A 86 -14.43 20.43 1.03
CA SER A 86 -14.85 19.45 0.04
C SER A 86 -13.64 18.65 -0.46
N ARG A 87 -13.86 17.39 -0.89
CA ARG A 87 -12.80 16.59 -1.57
C ARG A 87 -12.18 17.36 -2.75
N LYS A 88 -13.00 18.18 -3.43
CA LYS A 88 -12.56 19.03 -4.53
C LYS A 88 -11.55 20.05 -4.05
N LEU A 89 -11.82 20.78 -2.96
CA LEU A 89 -10.91 21.78 -2.40
C LEU A 89 -9.59 21.15 -1.91
N LEU A 90 -9.64 20.01 -1.20
CA LEU A 90 -8.44 19.28 -0.77
C LEU A 90 -7.62 18.79 -1.97
N ARG A 91 -8.27 18.39 -3.06
CA ARG A 91 -7.62 18.04 -4.31
C ARG A 91 -6.97 19.27 -4.96
N GLU A 92 -7.68 20.37 -5.07
CA GLU A 92 -7.18 21.62 -5.65
C GLU A 92 -6.02 22.20 -4.85
N ILE A 93 -6.12 22.19 -3.51
CA ILE A 93 -5.00 22.55 -2.63
C ILE A 93 -3.85 21.56 -2.81
N GLY A 94 -4.14 20.28 -3.04
CA GLY A 94 -3.18 19.20 -3.11
C GLY A 94 -2.50 19.03 -4.47
N THR A 95 -2.94 19.67 -5.56
CA THR A 95 -2.36 19.50 -6.90
C THR A 95 -1.53 20.71 -7.30
N SER A 96 -0.34 20.46 -7.81
CA SER A 96 0.57 21.44 -8.40
C SER A 96 1.19 20.80 -9.63
N ASP A 97 1.62 21.60 -10.61
CA ASP A 97 2.33 21.10 -11.79
C ASP A 97 3.81 20.79 -11.50
N LYS A 98 4.26 21.02 -10.29
CA LYS A 98 5.64 20.76 -9.83
C LYS A 98 5.63 20.07 -8.48
N THR A 99 6.68 19.34 -8.18
CA THR A 99 7.00 18.92 -6.81
C THR A 99 7.37 20.17 -6.02
N VAL A 100 6.64 20.44 -4.94
CA VAL A 100 6.75 21.70 -4.18
C VAL A 100 6.34 21.50 -2.73
N ALA A 101 7.01 22.18 -1.82
CA ALA A 101 6.57 22.40 -0.45
C ALA A 101 6.19 23.87 -0.26
N THR A 102 5.11 24.13 0.45
CA THR A 102 4.66 25.50 0.75
C THR A 102 4.18 25.59 2.20
N SER A 103 4.36 26.75 2.79
CA SER A 103 3.95 27.05 4.15
C SER A 103 3.03 28.27 4.18
N PHE A 104 1.92 28.17 4.90
CA PHE A 104 0.97 29.26 5.14
C PHE A 104 0.93 29.55 6.65
N GLY A 105 1.99 30.19 7.13
CA GLY A 105 2.22 30.38 8.56
C GLY A 105 2.29 29.05 9.31
N SER A 106 2.04 29.06 10.60
CA SER A 106 2.01 27.85 11.44
C SER A 106 0.73 27.00 11.30
N ILE A 107 -0.21 27.40 10.44
CA ILE A 107 -1.51 26.74 10.33
C ILE A 107 -1.45 25.59 9.33
N LEU A 108 -0.92 25.83 8.12
CA LEU A 108 -0.98 24.89 7.01
C LEU A 108 0.35 24.75 6.30
N GLY A 109 0.93 23.57 6.36
CA GLY A 109 2.00 23.12 5.49
C GLY A 109 1.45 22.24 4.38
N ARG A 110 2.05 22.29 3.21
CA ARG A 110 1.67 21.49 2.05
C ARG A 110 2.90 20.94 1.35
N ILE A 111 2.87 19.65 1.02
CA ILE A 111 3.86 19.03 0.14
C ILE A 111 3.10 18.33 -0.98
N ASN A 112 3.47 18.62 -2.22
CA ASN A 112 2.95 17.98 -3.41
C ASN A 112 4.08 17.31 -4.17
N ILE A 113 3.93 16.03 -4.51
CA ILE A 113 4.84 15.28 -5.37
C ILE A 113 4.19 15.14 -6.75
N LYS A 114 4.87 15.62 -7.77
CA LYS A 114 4.44 15.54 -9.17
C LYS A 114 5.20 14.46 -9.94
N GLY A 115 6.52 14.38 -9.74
CA GLY A 115 7.37 13.42 -10.42
C GLY A 115 7.03 11.97 -10.02
N MET A 116 7.06 11.06 -10.97
CA MET A 116 6.82 9.63 -10.70
C MET A 116 7.92 9.02 -9.84
N GLU A 117 9.13 9.59 -9.87
CA GLU A 117 10.31 9.10 -9.16
C GLU A 117 10.61 9.89 -7.88
N ASP A 118 10.07 11.12 -7.78
CA ASP A 118 10.28 11.96 -6.61
C ASP A 118 9.74 11.28 -5.34
N THR A 119 10.58 11.18 -4.34
CA THR A 119 10.25 10.54 -3.05
C THR A 119 10.56 11.49 -1.91
N ILE A 120 9.60 11.70 -1.03
CA ILE A 120 9.80 12.38 0.26
C ILE A 120 10.00 11.31 1.33
N ASP A 121 11.16 11.36 1.97
CA ASP A 121 11.47 10.55 3.14
C ASP A 121 10.88 11.19 4.39
N LEU A 122 9.90 10.53 4.97
CA LEU A 122 9.19 10.97 6.19
C LEU A 122 10.04 10.79 7.47
N GLU A 123 11.14 10.04 7.41
CA GLU A 123 12.01 9.76 8.55
C GLU A 123 13.05 10.85 8.77
N THR A 124 13.18 11.80 7.82
CA THR A 124 14.12 12.89 7.92
C THR A 124 13.72 13.90 9.00
N LEU A 125 14.72 14.47 9.68
CA LEU A 125 14.50 15.56 10.63
C LEU A 125 13.76 16.74 9.95
N GLU A 126 14.11 17.04 8.71
CA GLU A 126 13.53 18.10 7.92
C GLU A 126 12.01 17.92 7.72
N PHE A 127 11.54 16.70 7.37
CA PHE A 127 10.11 16.44 7.27
C PHE A 127 9.41 16.52 8.64
N LYS A 128 10.04 16.01 9.68
CA LYS A 128 9.52 16.07 11.04
C LYS A 128 9.32 17.51 11.47
N GLU A 129 10.33 18.37 11.32
CA GLU A 129 10.27 19.79 11.66
C GLU A 129 9.19 20.52 10.84
N PHE A 130 9.11 20.24 9.54
CA PHE A 130 8.04 20.76 8.68
C PHE A 130 6.65 20.36 9.19
N ALA A 131 6.44 19.09 9.53
CA ALA A 131 5.17 18.61 10.04
C ALA A 131 4.84 19.13 11.46
N GLU A 132 5.85 19.42 12.28
CA GLU A 132 5.69 19.99 13.62
C GLU A 132 5.43 21.49 13.61
N SER A 133 5.98 22.21 12.63
CA SER A 133 5.78 23.65 12.48
C SER A 133 4.37 24.03 12.01
N HIS A 134 3.56 23.08 11.55
CA HIS A 134 2.22 23.31 11.04
C HIS A 134 1.16 22.50 11.81
N ARG A 135 0.03 23.16 12.11
CA ARG A 135 -1.14 22.49 12.70
C ARG A 135 -1.73 21.44 11.76
N PHE A 136 -1.71 21.70 10.46
CA PHE A 136 -2.15 20.80 9.41
C PHE A 136 -1.05 20.67 8.35
N THR A 137 -0.70 19.44 7.98
CA THR A 137 0.22 19.15 6.88
C THR A 137 -0.51 18.35 5.81
N VAL A 138 -0.66 18.92 4.62
CA VAL A 138 -1.33 18.29 3.48
C VAL A 138 -0.29 17.64 2.58
N LEU A 139 -0.43 16.34 2.37
CA LEU A 139 0.43 15.53 1.50
C LEU A 139 -0.34 15.12 0.25
N SER A 140 0.20 15.37 -0.93
CA SER A 140 -0.37 15.00 -2.22
C SER A 140 0.67 14.37 -3.12
N GLY A 141 0.33 13.28 -3.78
CA GLY A 141 1.24 12.43 -4.53
C GLY A 141 1.25 11.03 -3.95
N TRP A 142 2.23 10.19 -4.31
CA TRP A 142 2.19 8.77 -3.90
C TRP A 142 3.49 8.24 -3.28
N ARG A 143 4.61 8.94 -3.37
CA ARG A 143 5.90 8.47 -2.86
C ARG A 143 6.33 9.19 -1.58
N PHE A 144 5.50 9.12 -0.55
CA PHE A 144 5.87 9.42 0.83
C PHE A 144 6.30 8.13 1.50
N ARG A 145 7.54 8.02 1.98
CA ARG A 145 8.14 6.78 2.47
C ARG A 145 8.72 6.93 3.87
N ALA A 146 8.59 5.87 4.67
CA ALA A 146 9.14 5.72 6.01
C ALA A 146 9.41 4.22 6.25
N PRO A 147 10.41 3.62 5.57
CA PRO A 147 10.60 2.17 5.59
C PRO A 147 10.92 1.62 6.98
N ASN A 148 11.81 2.28 7.74
CA ASN A 148 12.16 1.83 9.08
C ASN A 148 10.98 1.96 10.05
N LEU A 149 10.17 3.02 9.93
CA LEU A 149 8.97 3.18 10.74
C LEU A 149 7.89 2.15 10.37
N VAL A 150 7.78 1.76 9.10
CA VAL A 150 6.88 0.67 8.68
C VAL A 150 7.30 -0.64 9.32
N ILE A 151 8.59 -0.97 9.32
CA ILE A 151 9.12 -2.16 10.01
C ILE A 151 8.80 -2.09 11.51
N LYS A 152 9.10 -0.97 12.15
CA LYS A 152 8.89 -0.75 13.59
C LYS A 152 7.42 -0.91 14.00
N HIS A 153 6.50 -0.38 13.21
CA HIS A 153 5.06 -0.36 13.51
C HIS A 153 4.25 -1.42 12.73
N ALA A 154 4.91 -2.40 12.11
CA ALA A 154 4.29 -3.34 11.17
C ALA A 154 3.02 -4.01 11.72
N ASP A 155 3.06 -4.53 12.96
CA ASP A 155 1.91 -5.23 13.53
C ASP A 155 0.73 -4.30 13.83
N ALA A 156 1.01 -3.06 14.20
CA ALA A 156 -0.03 -2.05 14.40
C ALA A 156 -0.64 -1.61 13.05
N ILE A 157 0.18 -1.47 12.00
CA ILE A 157 -0.28 -1.16 10.63
C ILE A 157 -1.18 -2.28 10.11
N ARG A 158 -0.79 -3.56 10.28
CA ARG A 158 -1.61 -4.72 9.91
C ARG A 158 -2.99 -4.68 10.55
N LYS A 159 -3.07 -4.29 11.83
CA LYS A 159 -4.35 -4.14 12.54
C LYS A 159 -5.18 -2.97 12.02
N VAL A 160 -4.56 -1.82 11.71
CA VAL A 160 -5.26 -0.66 11.15
C VAL A 160 -5.90 -0.98 9.80
N PHE A 161 -5.21 -1.76 8.97
CA PHE A 161 -5.65 -2.17 7.63
C PHE A 161 -6.18 -3.62 7.59
N ALA A 162 -6.75 -4.11 8.69
CA ALA A 162 -7.42 -5.40 8.71
C ALA A 162 -8.59 -5.40 7.72
N ILE A 163 -8.61 -6.41 6.85
CA ILE A 163 -9.64 -6.58 5.80
C ILE A 163 -10.87 -7.23 6.43
N GLN A 164 -12.06 -6.87 5.96
CA GLN A 164 -13.31 -7.43 6.47
C GLN A 164 -13.37 -8.95 6.26
N GLN A 165 -13.82 -9.67 7.28
CA GLN A 165 -13.86 -11.13 7.32
C GLN A 165 -14.59 -11.76 6.11
N LYS A 166 -15.62 -11.11 5.57
CA LYS A 166 -16.36 -11.64 4.41
C LYS A 166 -15.47 -11.89 3.19
N TYR A 167 -14.48 -11.00 2.92
CA TYR A 167 -13.53 -11.16 1.82
C TYR A 167 -12.50 -12.24 2.12
N ASP A 168 -12.09 -12.37 3.39
CA ASP A 168 -11.18 -13.42 3.81
C ASP A 168 -11.79 -14.81 3.65
N VAL A 169 -13.07 -14.95 3.99
CA VAL A 169 -13.85 -16.20 3.80
C VAL A 169 -13.94 -16.55 2.30
N GLU A 170 -14.30 -15.58 1.45
CA GLU A 170 -14.39 -15.77 0.01
C GLU A 170 -13.05 -16.23 -0.59
N ALA A 171 -11.96 -15.53 -0.29
CA ALA A 171 -10.63 -15.90 -0.77
C ALA A 171 -10.20 -17.28 -0.27
N THR A 172 -10.53 -17.63 0.98
CA THR A 172 -10.25 -18.96 1.55
C THR A 172 -10.99 -20.06 0.80
N GLN A 173 -12.25 -19.85 0.43
CA GLN A 173 -13.03 -20.83 -0.34
C GLN A 173 -12.45 -21.06 -1.73
N LEU A 174 -11.95 -20.01 -2.41
CA LEU A 174 -11.35 -20.12 -3.74
C LEU A 174 -10.07 -20.97 -3.77
N ILE A 175 -9.27 -20.93 -2.73
CA ILE A 175 -8.01 -21.70 -2.67
C ILE A 175 -8.14 -23.02 -1.90
N LYS A 176 -9.32 -23.30 -1.31
CA LYS A 176 -9.58 -24.49 -0.50
C LYS A 176 -9.22 -25.79 -1.21
N PRO A 177 -9.55 -26.00 -2.52
CA PRO A 177 -9.25 -27.27 -3.18
C PRO A 177 -7.78 -27.67 -3.12
N ALA A 178 -6.87 -26.72 -3.25
CA ALA A 178 -5.43 -26.99 -3.17
C ALA A 178 -4.96 -27.19 -1.72
N LYS A 179 -5.52 -26.45 -0.76
CA LYS A 179 -5.20 -26.62 0.67
C LYS A 179 -5.62 -27.98 1.21
N ASP A 180 -6.80 -28.44 0.83
CA ASP A 180 -7.32 -29.74 1.27
C ASP A 180 -6.44 -30.92 0.78
N LEU A 181 -5.69 -30.74 -0.32
CA LEU A 181 -4.73 -31.69 -0.85
C LEU A 181 -3.30 -31.52 -0.28
N ASN A 182 -3.12 -30.67 0.71
CA ASN A 182 -1.82 -30.34 1.30
C ASN A 182 -0.77 -29.93 0.25
N ARG A 183 -1.19 -29.11 -0.74
CA ARG A 183 -0.36 -28.60 -1.83
C ARG A 183 0.33 -27.29 -1.45
N THR A 184 1.50 -27.05 -2.01
CA THR A 184 2.19 -25.78 -1.83
C THR A 184 1.60 -24.71 -2.74
N LEU A 185 0.99 -23.67 -2.17
CA LEU A 185 0.41 -22.55 -2.93
C LEU A 185 1.48 -21.53 -3.30
N VAL A 186 1.59 -21.25 -4.60
CA VAL A 186 2.50 -20.22 -5.14
C VAL A 186 1.67 -19.16 -5.85
N GLY A 187 1.64 -17.95 -5.30
CA GLY A 187 0.95 -16.81 -5.92
C GLY A 187 1.76 -16.27 -7.12
N ILE A 188 1.12 -16.17 -8.27
CA ILE A 188 1.69 -15.56 -9.47
C ILE A 188 0.86 -14.31 -9.79
N HIS A 189 1.48 -13.12 -9.69
CA HIS A 189 0.82 -11.90 -10.09
C HIS A 189 1.32 -11.48 -11.48
N ILE A 190 0.46 -11.60 -12.47
CA ILE A 190 0.73 -11.23 -13.85
C ILE A 190 0.21 -9.80 -14.08
N ARG A 191 1.12 -8.83 -14.11
CA ARG A 191 0.80 -7.42 -14.33
C ARG A 191 1.02 -7.06 -15.79
N ARG A 192 -0.06 -6.70 -16.48
CA ARG A 192 -0.07 -6.30 -17.88
C ARG A 192 -0.75 -4.92 -18.03
N GLY A 193 -1.55 -4.70 -19.02
CA GLY A 193 -2.34 -3.48 -19.17
C GLY A 193 -1.52 -2.20 -19.00
N ASP A 194 -1.57 -1.59 -17.86
CA ASP A 194 -0.85 -0.36 -17.51
C ASP A 194 0.69 -0.52 -17.43
N TYR A 195 1.22 -1.74 -17.49
CA TYR A 195 2.65 -2.02 -17.61
C TYR A 195 3.14 -2.10 -19.05
N GLN A 196 2.26 -2.03 -20.04
CA GLN A 196 2.68 -2.04 -21.45
C GLN A 196 3.65 -0.88 -21.72
N GLY A 197 4.84 -1.23 -22.23
CA GLY A 197 5.96 -0.29 -22.42
C GLY A 197 6.82 -0.01 -21.18
N ASN A 198 6.51 -0.64 -20.03
CA ASN A 198 7.37 -0.62 -18.85
C ASN A 198 8.41 -1.74 -18.93
N GLU A 199 9.59 -1.54 -18.32
CA GLU A 199 10.67 -2.53 -18.25
C GLU A 199 10.27 -3.86 -17.56
N PHE A 200 9.23 -3.84 -16.74
CA PHE A 200 8.70 -5.02 -16.05
C PHE A 200 7.46 -5.62 -16.71
N PHE A 201 7.20 -5.27 -17.98
CA PHE A 201 6.16 -5.91 -18.78
C PHE A 201 6.66 -7.23 -19.36
N TRP A 202 6.21 -8.32 -18.76
CA TRP A 202 6.56 -9.68 -19.20
C TRP A 202 5.44 -10.31 -20.02
N SER A 203 5.81 -11.12 -21.02
CA SER A 203 4.83 -11.88 -21.81
C SER A 203 4.25 -13.04 -20.99
N VAL A 204 3.14 -13.62 -21.44
CA VAL A 204 2.54 -14.78 -20.75
C VAL A 204 3.49 -15.98 -20.80
N GLU A 205 4.21 -16.17 -21.89
CA GLU A 205 5.22 -17.21 -22.06
C GLU A 205 6.36 -17.08 -21.03
N ASN A 206 6.75 -15.85 -20.72
CA ASN A 206 7.73 -15.58 -19.67
C ASN A 206 7.24 -16.06 -18.30
N TYR A 207 5.96 -15.79 -17.97
CA TYR A 207 5.38 -16.30 -16.72
C TYR A 207 5.21 -17.81 -16.72
N ILE A 208 4.89 -18.43 -17.87
CA ILE A 208 4.83 -19.89 -18.00
C ILE A 208 6.21 -20.51 -17.73
N SER A 209 7.28 -19.96 -18.34
CA SER A 209 8.64 -20.43 -18.09
C SER A 209 9.07 -20.25 -16.64
N LEU A 210 8.68 -19.12 -16.01
CA LEU A 210 8.93 -18.88 -14.59
C LEU A 210 8.21 -19.90 -13.71
N MET A 211 6.93 -20.20 -13.99
CA MET A 211 6.19 -21.21 -13.23
C MET A 211 6.80 -22.60 -13.38
N GLN A 212 7.32 -22.94 -14.56
CA GLN A 212 8.05 -24.20 -14.77
C GLN A 212 9.31 -24.25 -13.91
N SER A 213 10.10 -23.17 -13.89
CA SER A 213 11.29 -23.10 -13.02
C SER A 213 10.94 -23.20 -11.53
N ILE A 214 9.86 -22.56 -11.09
CA ILE A 214 9.40 -22.66 -9.69
C ILE A 214 8.93 -24.08 -9.37
N LYS A 215 8.35 -24.81 -10.33
CA LYS A 215 7.93 -26.21 -10.14
C LYS A 215 9.10 -27.13 -9.77
N ASP A 216 10.30 -26.79 -10.22
CA ASP A 216 11.52 -27.54 -9.88
C ASP A 216 12.08 -27.17 -8.49
N LEU A 217 11.66 -26.04 -7.91
CA LEU A 217 12.10 -25.54 -6.60
C LEU A 217 11.18 -25.94 -5.45
N VAL A 218 9.93 -26.21 -5.75
CA VAL A 218 8.87 -26.33 -4.74
C VAL A 218 8.12 -27.66 -4.91
N GLU A 219 7.97 -28.38 -3.83
CA GLU A 219 7.26 -29.67 -3.87
C GLU A 219 5.74 -29.48 -4.06
N ASN A 220 5.16 -30.20 -5.02
CA ASN A 220 3.72 -30.21 -5.30
C ASN A 220 3.07 -28.82 -5.42
N PRO A 221 3.62 -27.87 -6.24
CA PRO A 221 3.06 -26.56 -6.33
C PRO A 221 1.68 -26.52 -7.01
N VAL A 222 0.82 -25.62 -6.52
CA VAL A 222 -0.36 -25.13 -7.22
C VAL A 222 -0.21 -23.62 -7.36
N PHE A 223 -0.31 -23.14 -8.57
CA PHE A 223 -0.14 -21.72 -8.86
C PHE A 223 -1.48 -20.97 -8.72
N VAL A 224 -1.51 -19.99 -7.83
CA VAL A 224 -2.65 -19.06 -7.69
C VAL A 224 -2.37 -17.86 -8.57
N VAL A 225 -2.95 -17.86 -9.77
CA VAL A 225 -2.65 -16.86 -10.80
C VAL A 225 -3.66 -15.73 -10.76
N CYS A 226 -3.16 -14.52 -10.47
CA CYS A 226 -3.94 -13.28 -10.45
C CYS A 226 -3.42 -12.34 -11.55
N SER A 227 -4.32 -11.81 -12.39
CA SER A 227 -3.96 -10.92 -13.49
C SER A 227 -5.01 -9.82 -13.64
N ASN A 228 -4.57 -8.65 -14.16
CA ASN A 228 -5.45 -7.56 -14.55
C ASN A 228 -5.94 -7.65 -16.01
N GLU A 229 -5.60 -8.74 -16.71
CA GLU A 229 -6.11 -9.10 -18.04
C GLU A 229 -6.60 -10.54 -18.05
N ASP A 230 -7.51 -10.87 -18.95
CA ASP A 230 -7.98 -12.24 -19.14
C ASP A 230 -6.99 -13.00 -20.02
N ILE A 231 -6.07 -13.73 -19.37
CA ILE A 231 -4.98 -14.47 -20.01
C ILE A 231 -5.03 -15.97 -19.67
N TYR A 232 -6.07 -16.39 -18.97
CA TYR A 232 -6.09 -17.70 -18.31
C TYR A 232 -6.09 -18.87 -19.29
N ASP A 233 -6.69 -18.72 -20.47
CA ASP A 233 -6.71 -19.75 -21.52
C ASP A 233 -5.35 -19.91 -22.23
N GLN A 234 -4.40 -18.96 -22.01
CA GLN A 234 -3.04 -19.05 -22.53
C GLN A 234 -2.11 -19.89 -21.65
N ILE A 235 -2.52 -20.20 -20.42
CA ILE A 235 -1.71 -20.97 -19.47
C ILE A 235 -1.96 -22.48 -19.69
N PRO A 236 -0.91 -23.29 -19.94
CA PRO A 236 -1.06 -24.72 -20.18
C PRO A 236 -1.68 -25.45 -18.99
N LYS A 237 -2.60 -26.39 -19.27
CA LYS A 237 -3.20 -27.26 -18.24
C LYS A 237 -2.21 -28.17 -17.51
N SER A 238 -1.00 -28.34 -18.04
CA SER A 238 0.11 -29.07 -17.39
C SER A 238 0.70 -28.32 -16.19
N LEU A 239 0.43 -27.03 -16.08
CA LEU A 239 0.65 -26.24 -14.88
C LEU A 239 -0.63 -26.25 -14.06
N ASP A 240 -0.54 -26.75 -12.84
CA ASP A 240 -1.66 -26.87 -11.93
C ASP A 240 -1.99 -25.48 -11.37
N CYS A 241 -3.03 -24.84 -11.92
CA CYS A 241 -3.36 -23.46 -11.64
C CYS A 241 -4.77 -23.31 -11.06
N LEU A 242 -4.90 -22.42 -10.08
CA LEU A 242 -6.15 -21.82 -9.64
C LEU A 242 -6.22 -20.38 -10.14
N PHE A 243 -7.37 -20.02 -10.67
CA PHE A 243 -7.65 -18.67 -11.16
C PHE A 243 -8.78 -18.06 -10.34
N PRO A 244 -8.48 -17.27 -9.31
CA PRO A 244 -9.51 -16.67 -8.46
C PRO A 244 -10.52 -15.84 -9.26
N LYS A 245 -10.06 -15.11 -10.28
CA LYS A 245 -10.89 -14.24 -11.15
C LYS A 245 -11.77 -13.31 -10.31
N GLY A 246 -11.25 -12.88 -9.19
CA GLY A 246 -11.95 -12.09 -8.21
C GLY A 246 -11.81 -10.59 -8.42
N SER A 247 -12.33 -9.83 -7.48
CA SER A 247 -12.00 -8.42 -7.36
C SER A 247 -10.56 -8.26 -6.86
N ALA A 248 -9.98 -7.06 -7.03
CA ALA A 248 -8.62 -6.78 -6.59
C ALA A 248 -8.34 -7.16 -5.12
N ILE A 249 -9.35 -7.04 -4.23
CA ILE A 249 -9.18 -7.43 -2.82
C ILE A 249 -9.15 -8.95 -2.66
N ILE A 250 -9.90 -9.69 -3.45
CA ILE A 250 -9.91 -11.16 -3.42
C ILE A 250 -8.59 -11.71 -3.95
N ASP A 251 -8.09 -11.19 -5.07
CA ASP A 251 -6.79 -11.57 -5.63
C ASP A 251 -5.66 -11.31 -4.63
N LEU A 252 -5.68 -10.13 -3.98
CA LEU A 252 -4.73 -9.77 -2.94
C LEU A 252 -4.77 -10.76 -1.77
N LEU A 253 -5.97 -11.14 -1.32
CA LEU A 253 -6.14 -12.09 -0.22
C LEU A 253 -5.75 -13.51 -0.62
N CYS A 254 -6.06 -13.96 -1.84
CA CYS A 254 -5.60 -15.25 -2.34
C CYS A 254 -4.07 -15.33 -2.35
N MET A 255 -3.39 -14.29 -2.84
CA MET A 255 -1.93 -14.20 -2.79
C MET A 255 -1.39 -14.17 -1.35
N SER A 256 -2.07 -13.48 -0.44
CA SER A 256 -1.64 -13.42 0.97
C SER A 256 -1.74 -14.75 1.71
N LYS A 257 -2.46 -15.72 1.15
CA LYS A 257 -2.61 -17.08 1.70
C LYS A 257 -1.67 -18.10 1.04
N CYS A 258 -0.87 -17.67 0.09
CA CYS A 258 0.16 -18.51 -0.56
C CYS A 258 1.38 -18.70 0.35
N THR A 259 2.17 -19.73 0.05
CA THR A 259 3.46 -19.99 0.71
C THR A 259 4.53 -19.07 0.17
N LEU A 260 4.50 -18.80 -1.14
CA LEU A 260 5.42 -17.93 -1.87
C LEU A 260 4.64 -17.07 -2.86
N ILE A 261 5.20 -15.92 -3.25
CA ILE A 261 4.67 -15.06 -4.30
C ILE A 261 5.78 -14.79 -5.32
N ALA A 262 5.48 -14.86 -6.63
CA ALA A 262 6.33 -14.33 -7.68
C ALA A 262 5.56 -13.26 -8.46
N ALA A 263 6.15 -12.07 -8.59
CA ALA A 263 5.47 -10.90 -9.15
C ALA A 263 6.47 -9.86 -9.65
N PRO A 264 6.14 -9.07 -10.68
CA PRO A 264 6.94 -7.90 -11.01
C PRO A 264 6.92 -6.88 -9.87
N PRO A 265 7.83 -5.90 -9.85
CA PRO A 265 7.80 -4.80 -8.90
C PRO A 265 6.44 -4.10 -8.91
N SER A 266 5.66 -4.24 -7.85
CA SER A 266 4.32 -3.70 -7.74
C SER A 266 3.91 -3.53 -6.29
N THR A 267 3.30 -2.39 -5.98
CA THR A 267 2.68 -2.14 -4.67
C THR A 267 1.55 -3.13 -4.37
N PHE A 268 0.87 -3.61 -5.42
CA PHE A 268 -0.22 -4.58 -5.27
C PHE A 268 0.27 -5.91 -4.73
N SER A 269 1.36 -6.47 -5.28
CA SER A 269 1.95 -7.73 -4.80
C SER A 269 2.83 -7.58 -3.55
N GLY A 270 3.30 -6.36 -3.26
CA GLY A 270 4.01 -6.05 -2.02
C GLY A 270 3.11 -6.11 -0.79
N TRP A 271 1.85 -5.71 -0.93
CA TRP A 271 0.91 -5.70 0.19
C TRP A 271 0.63 -7.10 0.78
N PRO A 272 0.30 -8.16 -0.01
CA PRO A 272 0.17 -9.53 0.54
C PRO A 272 1.44 -10.03 1.22
N SER A 273 2.61 -9.73 0.65
CA SER A 273 3.89 -10.07 1.27
C SER A 273 4.05 -9.43 2.64
N PHE A 274 3.73 -8.15 2.78
CA PHE A 274 3.78 -7.43 4.05
C PHE A 274 2.74 -7.93 5.06
N ILE A 275 1.46 -8.04 4.64
CA ILE A 275 0.34 -8.23 5.59
C ILE A 275 0.38 -9.61 6.24
N GLN A 276 0.79 -10.66 5.50
CA GLN A 276 0.85 -12.05 5.94
C GLN A 276 2.29 -12.60 6.00
N LYS A 277 3.30 -11.77 5.81
CA LYS A 277 4.71 -12.16 5.82
C LYS A 277 5.02 -13.25 4.79
N VAL A 278 4.37 -13.20 3.62
CA VAL A 278 4.60 -14.16 2.53
C VAL A 278 5.88 -13.78 1.78
N PRO A 279 6.89 -14.66 1.69
CA PRO A 279 8.08 -14.39 0.91
C PRO A 279 7.74 -14.15 -0.57
N ARG A 280 8.32 -13.10 -1.16
CA ARG A 280 8.07 -12.68 -2.54
C ARG A 280 9.35 -12.59 -3.35
N TYR A 281 9.36 -13.22 -4.51
CA TYR A 281 10.34 -13.00 -5.57
C TYR A 281 9.89 -11.81 -6.43
N LYS A 282 10.71 -10.77 -6.52
CA LYS A 282 10.52 -9.62 -7.42
C LYS A 282 11.11 -9.94 -8.79
N ILE A 283 10.27 -10.10 -9.80
CA ILE A 283 10.68 -10.42 -11.17
C ILE A 283 11.26 -9.16 -11.81
N ILE A 284 12.54 -8.89 -11.59
CA ILE A 284 13.27 -7.77 -12.18
C ILE A 284 14.03 -8.18 -13.44
N SER A 285 14.35 -9.46 -13.58
CA SER A 285 14.94 -10.09 -14.76
C SER A 285 14.46 -11.53 -14.84
N LEU A 286 14.48 -12.09 -16.05
CA LEU A 286 14.17 -13.49 -16.35
C LEU A 286 15.33 -14.21 -17.00
N GLU A 287 16.54 -13.65 -16.93
CA GLU A 287 17.76 -14.28 -17.48
C GLU A 287 18.12 -15.58 -16.78
N ASN A 288 17.85 -15.66 -15.49
CA ASN A 288 18.12 -16.84 -14.69
C ASN A 288 16.85 -17.29 -13.94
N PRO A 289 16.66 -18.61 -13.74
CA PRO A 289 15.63 -19.14 -12.88
C PRO A 289 15.75 -18.58 -11.45
N PRO A 290 14.64 -18.35 -10.74
CA PRO A 290 14.69 -17.92 -9.34
C PRO A 290 15.27 -19.02 -8.46
N THR A 291 15.85 -18.60 -7.32
CA THR A 291 16.27 -19.49 -6.23
C THR A 291 15.48 -19.16 -4.96
N LEU A 292 15.37 -20.09 -4.02
CA LEU A 292 14.51 -19.89 -2.82
C LEU A 292 14.96 -18.74 -1.93
N ASP A 293 16.27 -18.45 -1.87
CA ASP A 293 16.83 -17.34 -1.11
C ASP A 293 16.47 -15.96 -1.67
N GLN A 294 16.03 -15.89 -2.92
CA GLN A 294 15.54 -14.65 -3.55
C GLN A 294 14.09 -14.31 -3.16
N PHE A 295 13.38 -15.24 -2.52
CA PHE A 295 12.06 -14.97 -1.97
C PHE A 295 12.20 -14.32 -0.59
N THR A 296 11.90 -13.04 -0.50
CA THR A 296 12.04 -12.24 0.72
C THR A 296 10.74 -11.55 1.11
N ILE A 297 10.55 -11.29 2.40
CA ILE A 297 9.37 -10.56 2.89
C ILE A 297 9.55 -9.07 2.56
N ASP A 298 8.53 -8.45 1.99
CA ASP A 298 8.51 -7.01 1.67
C ASP A 298 8.19 -6.19 2.93
N SER A 299 9.11 -6.21 3.89
CA SER A 299 8.93 -5.61 5.22
C SER A 299 8.88 -4.08 5.19
N GLU A 300 9.55 -3.48 4.22
CA GLU A 300 9.66 -2.03 4.05
C GLU A 300 8.51 -1.43 3.23
N LEU A 301 7.72 -2.27 2.56
CA LEU A 301 6.68 -1.87 1.61
C LEU A 301 7.19 -0.92 0.52
N ASP A 302 8.46 -1.01 0.17
CA ASP A 302 8.98 -0.30 -0.99
C ASP A 302 8.72 -1.14 -2.24
N GLY A 303 7.55 -0.94 -2.84
CA GLY A 303 7.05 -1.74 -3.96
C GLY A 303 7.83 -1.58 -5.27
N HIS A 304 8.73 -0.59 -5.38
CA HIS A 304 9.47 -0.29 -6.60
C HIS A 304 10.96 -0.54 -6.47
N CYS A 305 11.54 -1.21 -7.48
CA CYS A 305 12.98 -1.44 -7.59
C CYS A 305 13.76 -0.27 -8.20
N VAL A 306 13.10 0.73 -8.78
CA VAL A 306 13.77 1.89 -9.37
C VAL A 306 14.20 2.82 -8.24
N GLY A 307 15.48 3.16 -8.22
CA GLY A 307 16.06 4.00 -7.19
C GLY A 307 15.26 5.29 -6.98
N PRO A 308 14.85 5.59 -5.73
CA PRO A 308 14.09 6.78 -5.46
C PRO A 308 14.94 8.04 -5.67
N VAL A 309 14.42 9.03 -6.35
CA VAL A 309 14.97 10.38 -6.32
C VAL A 309 14.51 11.02 -5.02
N LEU A 310 15.40 11.05 -4.01
CA LEU A 310 15.13 11.66 -2.72
C LEU A 310 15.08 13.19 -2.87
N VAL A 311 13.92 13.75 -2.64
CA VAL A 311 13.68 15.20 -2.69
C VAL A 311 13.70 15.76 -1.28
N LYS A 312 14.59 16.73 -1.03
CA LYS A 312 14.63 17.44 0.25
C LYS A 312 13.63 18.58 0.26
N ILE A 313 12.92 18.76 1.36
CA ILE A 313 11.87 19.79 1.49
C ILE A 313 12.44 21.19 1.26
N LYS A 314 13.63 21.48 1.77
CA LYS A 314 14.32 22.77 1.58
C LYS A 314 14.61 23.12 0.12
N ASP A 315 14.77 22.10 -0.74
CA ASP A 315 15.08 22.29 -2.16
C ASP A 315 13.83 22.58 -3.00
N ILE A 316 12.64 22.41 -2.43
CA ILE A 316 11.34 22.57 -3.08
C ILE A 316 10.42 23.59 -2.38
N MET A 317 10.89 24.24 -1.31
CA MET A 317 10.23 25.38 -0.69
C MET A 317 10.51 26.66 -1.50
#